data_68edf0d18177671102316b781b018902
#
_entry.id   68edf0d18177671102316b781b018902
#
_cell.length_a   1.000
_cell.length_b   1.000
_cell.length_c   1.000
_cell.angle_alpha   90.00
_cell.angle_beta   90.00
_cell.angle_gamma   90.00
#
_symmetry.space_group_name_H-M   'P 1'
#
loop_
_entity.id
_entity.type
_entity.pdbx_description
1 polymer ?
#
loop_
_entity_poly.entity_id
_entity_poly.type
_entity_poly.pdbx_seq_one_letter_code
_entity_poly.pdbx_strand_id
1 'polypeptide(L)'
;MNNNILNYRNRDNIWTKFGEETIKDVHGDMFYYRDLYDGKHGDIFPRAKELIEKGEIIDLYGSVDEASPLNVRTPYLMFNVVKQIVNIPSMLVSRSIGQIKTNYPAETMAQERMADNEDLDENAPLNDIDEGNNSNSDVDDKFIEVPETNDFNDEIDNPQQDVLDQIIMNSKLNHRMNVTQLQVDGGIVSVPTLRNNQIAFEIKERNVYYPHEDELGADLVYELPQTNEEQKDNVSYVHVYTERQEGQRVVTYDRLYIRDGSNDMTLVTDPEIIKDKLYIDDVFIDGVLTKVFEGRQRPFITYLANEPTFTNTLGNSSVKGLAGKQEEVNWTITRAAQTFERNGKPRISVSKATMERLQQIARQTYGNEGKIDHRNLEVTEFDENGRSIQIHQIDTSKIGDMSYVKEIVRAMLAETQTSESAIELVRQESASSQSGIAKFYDLMVSIIKSESMRDEYVEFLKDSIEAALWFANKEDQSIIIERPNIILKSMLPQPKQELSTDNIAKYNAGVQSLEETVRSNNPDKSEEWIREELKRIADNKNNADSLTINRGEQTLQNFLNNRNADGQPLDDNGQVFNDKGDDRSGTNE
;
A
#
# COMPACT_ATOMS: atom_id res chain seq x y z
N MET A 1 -7.34 -32.91 7.18
CA MET A 1 -7.74 -31.50 7.36
C MET A 1 -7.35 -31.09 8.76
N ASN A 2 -6.68 -29.95 8.90
CA ASN A 2 -6.22 -29.47 10.20
C ASN A 2 -7.42 -29.19 11.12
N ASN A 3 -7.54 -29.92 12.23
CA ASN A 3 -8.59 -29.70 13.23
C ASN A 3 -8.67 -28.24 13.73
N ASN A 4 -7.61 -27.47 13.56
CA ASN A 4 -7.55 -26.06 13.96
C ASN A 4 -8.45 -25.17 13.10
N ILE A 5 -8.46 -25.35 11.77
CA ILE A 5 -9.30 -24.53 10.90
C ILE A 5 -10.80 -24.77 11.18
N LEU A 6 -11.17 -26.00 11.53
CA LEU A 6 -12.54 -26.35 11.91
C LEU A 6 -12.98 -25.63 13.20
N ASN A 7 -12.06 -25.37 14.14
CA ASN A 7 -12.37 -24.62 15.35
C ASN A 7 -12.71 -23.15 15.04
N TYR A 8 -12.11 -22.56 14.01
CA TYR A 8 -12.45 -21.19 13.57
C TYR A 8 -13.81 -21.14 12.88
N ARG A 9 -14.15 -22.14 12.05
CA ARG A 9 -15.46 -22.24 11.39
C ARG A 9 -16.61 -22.48 12.36
N ASN A 10 -16.34 -23.19 13.44
CA ASN A 10 -17.36 -23.55 14.45
C ASN A 10 -17.51 -22.49 15.56
N ARG A 11 -16.88 -21.33 15.45
CA ARG A 11 -17.13 -20.25 16.41
C ARG A 11 -18.57 -19.77 16.31
N ASP A 12 -19.23 -19.64 17.46
CA ASP A 12 -20.57 -19.07 17.54
C ASP A 12 -20.45 -17.54 17.38
N ASN A 13 -20.64 -17.08 16.17
CA ASN A 13 -20.55 -15.67 15.79
C ASN A 13 -21.78 -15.25 14.96
N ILE A 14 -21.91 -13.94 14.73
CA ILE A 14 -23.01 -13.33 13.99
C ILE A 14 -23.21 -13.95 12.60
N TRP A 15 -22.12 -14.24 11.87
CA TRP A 15 -22.20 -14.81 10.52
C TRP A 15 -22.88 -16.18 10.49
N THR A 16 -22.91 -16.93 11.58
CA THR A 16 -23.60 -18.22 11.64
C THR A 16 -25.13 -18.08 11.52
N LYS A 17 -25.67 -16.86 11.68
CA LYS A 17 -27.11 -16.59 11.61
C LYS A 17 -27.56 -16.01 10.28
N PHE A 18 -26.67 -15.29 9.57
CA PHE A 18 -27.03 -14.55 8.37
C PHE A 18 -26.59 -15.20 7.06
N GLY A 19 -25.58 -16.04 7.06
CA GLY A 19 -25.03 -16.60 5.83
C GLY A 19 -25.41 -18.05 5.58
N GLU A 20 -25.35 -18.46 4.31
CA GLU A 20 -25.31 -19.86 3.94
C GLU A 20 -24.06 -20.55 4.49
N GLU A 21 -24.06 -21.88 4.53
CA GLU A 21 -22.98 -22.67 5.12
C GLU A 21 -21.62 -22.42 4.43
N THR A 22 -21.62 -22.20 3.12
CA THR A 22 -20.44 -21.84 2.33
C THR A 22 -19.83 -20.49 2.72
N ILE A 23 -20.67 -19.47 3.01
CA ILE A 23 -20.24 -18.15 3.44
C ILE A 23 -19.67 -18.21 4.85
N LYS A 24 -20.29 -18.98 5.74
CA LYS A 24 -19.80 -19.21 7.11
C LYS A 24 -18.39 -19.78 7.13
N ASP A 25 -18.14 -20.77 6.27
CA ASP A 25 -16.82 -21.38 6.16
C ASP A 25 -15.77 -20.38 5.69
N VAL A 26 -16.09 -19.58 4.68
CA VAL A 26 -15.20 -18.56 4.13
C VAL A 26 -14.87 -17.48 5.17
N HIS A 27 -15.87 -17.03 5.93
CA HIS A 27 -15.68 -16.04 6.99
C HIS A 27 -14.90 -16.61 8.19
N GLY A 28 -15.14 -17.86 8.56
CA GLY A 28 -14.38 -18.54 9.60
C GLY A 28 -12.91 -18.71 9.25
N ASP A 29 -12.61 -19.12 8.02
CA ASP A 29 -11.24 -19.30 7.51
C ASP A 29 -10.44 -17.98 7.55
N MET A 30 -11.07 -16.84 7.34
CA MET A 30 -10.43 -15.52 7.40
C MET A 30 -9.67 -15.31 8.71
N PHE A 31 -10.26 -15.66 9.86
CA PHE A 31 -9.62 -15.49 11.17
C PHE A 31 -8.39 -16.37 11.34
N TYR A 32 -8.43 -17.58 10.79
CA TYR A 32 -7.25 -18.45 10.76
C TYR A 32 -6.11 -17.84 9.95
N TYR A 33 -6.42 -17.26 8.77
CA TYR A 33 -5.39 -16.61 7.94
C TYR A 33 -4.83 -15.34 8.57
N ARG A 34 -5.63 -14.61 9.34
CA ARG A 34 -5.16 -13.47 10.13
C ARG A 34 -4.16 -13.91 11.21
N ASP A 35 -4.50 -14.95 11.97
CA ASP A 35 -3.58 -15.46 12.98
C ASP A 35 -2.29 -16.02 12.38
N LEU A 36 -2.37 -16.61 11.17
CA LEU A 36 -1.20 -17.05 10.41
C LEU A 36 -0.33 -15.86 9.97
N TYR A 37 -0.94 -14.79 9.45
CA TYR A 37 -0.25 -13.56 9.05
C TYR A 37 0.36 -12.84 10.26
N ASP A 38 -0.36 -12.74 11.36
CA ASP A 38 0.09 -12.07 12.60
C ASP A 38 1.21 -12.81 13.31
N GLY A 39 1.43 -14.09 12.97
CA GLY A 39 2.51 -14.89 13.55
C GLY A 39 2.13 -15.61 14.84
N LYS A 40 0.84 -15.83 15.10
CA LYS A 40 0.39 -16.64 16.24
C LYS A 40 0.62 -18.15 15.99
N HIS A 41 1.81 -18.46 15.49
CA HIS A 41 2.15 -19.80 15.01
C HIS A 41 2.24 -20.83 16.13
N GLY A 42 2.61 -20.41 17.34
CA GLY A 42 2.62 -21.29 18.52
C GLY A 42 1.24 -21.82 18.87
N ASP A 43 0.20 -20.99 18.65
CA ASP A 43 -1.19 -21.32 18.98
C ASP A 43 -1.90 -22.12 17.88
N ILE A 44 -1.58 -21.81 16.61
CA ILE A 44 -2.31 -22.37 15.46
C ILE A 44 -1.70 -23.66 14.92
N PHE A 45 -0.38 -23.88 15.11
CA PHE A 45 0.27 -25.08 14.61
C PHE A 45 0.23 -26.22 15.61
N PRO A 46 -0.37 -27.39 15.28
CA PRO A 46 -0.54 -28.49 16.20
C PRO A 46 0.77 -29.00 16.78
N ARG A 47 1.83 -29.09 15.94
CA ARG A 47 3.14 -29.58 16.32
C ARG A 47 3.83 -28.66 17.33
N ALA A 48 3.73 -27.34 17.13
CA ALA A 48 4.27 -26.35 18.06
C ALA A 48 3.53 -26.39 19.40
N LYS A 49 2.19 -26.41 19.35
CA LYS A 49 1.34 -26.46 20.54
C LYS A 49 1.63 -27.69 21.41
N GLU A 50 1.70 -28.88 20.79
CA GLU A 50 2.00 -30.12 21.49
C GLU A 50 3.35 -30.08 22.22
N LEU A 51 4.38 -29.49 21.61
CA LEU A 51 5.71 -29.39 22.22
C LEU A 51 5.79 -28.31 23.30
N ILE A 52 5.06 -27.22 23.16
CA ILE A 52 4.93 -26.20 24.19
C ILE A 52 4.22 -26.79 25.40
N GLU A 53 3.11 -27.50 25.21
CA GLU A 53 2.38 -28.20 26.29
C GLU A 53 3.23 -29.27 26.99
N LYS A 54 4.05 -30.02 26.25
CA LYS A 54 5.00 -30.98 26.82
C LYS A 54 6.20 -30.33 27.50
N GLY A 55 6.36 -29.02 27.36
CA GLY A 55 7.49 -28.27 27.90
C GLY A 55 8.84 -28.59 27.24
N GLU A 56 8.84 -29.11 26.00
CA GLU A 56 10.05 -29.34 25.22
C GLU A 56 10.60 -28.05 24.60
N ILE A 57 9.72 -27.13 24.28
CA ILE A 57 10.06 -25.77 23.79
C ILE A 57 9.30 -24.73 24.61
N ILE A 58 9.72 -23.47 24.55
CA ILE A 58 9.09 -22.34 25.22
C ILE A 58 8.44 -21.46 24.15
N ASP A 59 7.18 -21.09 24.37
CA ASP A 59 6.59 -19.99 23.64
C ASP A 59 7.11 -18.67 24.22
N LEU A 60 7.67 -17.81 23.37
CA LEU A 60 8.19 -16.50 23.77
C LEU A 60 7.10 -15.55 24.27
N TYR A 61 5.87 -15.77 23.90
CA TYR A 61 4.73 -14.94 24.26
C TYR A 61 3.85 -15.54 25.35
N GLY A 62 4.10 -16.82 25.73
CA GLY A 62 3.41 -17.49 26.82
C GLY A 62 3.98 -17.17 28.18
N SER A 63 3.17 -17.36 29.24
CA SER A 63 3.64 -17.29 30.63
C SER A 63 4.73 -18.33 30.86
N VAL A 64 5.89 -17.87 31.24
CA VAL A 64 6.98 -18.73 31.67
C VAL A 64 6.59 -19.29 33.04
N ASP A 65 5.96 -20.47 33.08
CA ASP A 65 5.89 -21.23 34.31
C ASP A 65 7.32 -21.49 34.78
N GLU A 66 7.57 -21.32 36.08
CA GLU A 66 8.88 -21.45 36.69
C GLU A 66 9.54 -22.79 36.30
N ALA A 67 10.31 -22.70 35.20
CA ALA A 67 11.01 -23.85 34.69
C ALA A 67 12.08 -24.27 35.69
N SER A 68 12.15 -25.55 35.97
CA SER A 68 13.25 -26.11 36.74
C SER A 68 14.59 -25.56 36.22
N PRO A 69 15.45 -25.02 37.07
CA PRO A 69 16.72 -24.38 36.65
C PRO A 69 17.70 -25.34 35.93
N LEU A 70 17.36 -26.60 35.80
CA LEU A 70 18.14 -27.61 35.10
C LEU A 70 17.70 -27.88 33.66
N ASN A 71 16.52 -27.37 33.24
CA ASN A 71 16.02 -27.58 31.90
C ASN A 71 16.16 -26.29 31.07
N VAL A 72 17.19 -26.24 30.26
CA VAL A 72 17.29 -25.23 29.21
C VAL A 72 16.28 -25.59 28.13
N ARG A 73 15.24 -24.75 27.97
CA ARG A 73 14.21 -24.93 26.95
C ARG A 73 14.54 -24.04 25.77
N THR A 74 14.53 -24.63 24.58
CA THR A 74 14.72 -23.86 23.33
C THR A 74 13.45 -23.09 23.01
N PRO A 75 13.52 -21.79 22.75
CA PRO A 75 12.36 -21.02 22.33
C PRO A 75 11.85 -21.53 20.97
N TYR A 76 10.55 -21.45 20.76
CA TYR A 76 9.95 -21.66 19.43
C TYR A 76 10.35 -20.51 18.50
N LEU A 77 11.16 -20.80 17.50
CA LEU A 77 11.66 -19.81 16.56
C LEU A 77 10.73 -19.67 15.38
N MET A 78 10.25 -18.45 15.17
CA MET A 78 9.34 -18.12 14.06
C MET A 78 10.08 -17.27 13.03
N PHE A 79 10.04 -17.73 11.79
CA PHE A 79 10.42 -16.93 10.64
C PHE A 79 9.19 -16.76 9.73
N ASN A 80 8.45 -15.66 9.93
CA ASN A 80 7.15 -15.46 9.28
C ASN A 80 7.32 -15.05 7.81
N VAL A 81 7.43 -16.03 6.93
CA VAL A 81 7.52 -15.87 5.48
C VAL A 81 6.19 -15.39 4.91
N VAL A 82 5.07 -15.86 5.46
CA VAL A 82 3.72 -15.48 5.06
C VAL A 82 3.53 -13.97 5.12
N LYS A 83 3.96 -13.35 6.21
CA LYS A 83 3.90 -11.89 6.39
C LYS A 83 4.73 -11.14 5.35
N GLN A 84 5.89 -11.67 4.98
CA GLN A 84 6.75 -11.06 3.97
C GLN A 84 6.10 -11.13 2.59
N ILE A 85 5.53 -12.27 2.22
CA ILE A 85 4.83 -12.49 0.95
C ILE A 85 3.68 -11.49 0.77
N VAL A 86 2.86 -11.29 1.80
CA VAL A 86 1.72 -10.36 1.75
C VAL A 86 2.16 -8.89 1.72
N ASN A 87 3.21 -8.55 2.46
CA ASN A 87 3.66 -7.17 2.56
C ASN A 87 4.26 -6.62 1.25
N ILE A 88 4.85 -7.48 0.40
CA ILE A 88 5.48 -7.05 -0.84
C ILE A 88 4.45 -6.41 -1.79
N PRO A 89 3.38 -7.07 -2.23
CA PRO A 89 2.35 -6.45 -3.07
C PRO A 89 1.68 -5.26 -2.38
N SER A 90 1.40 -5.35 -1.06
CA SER A 90 0.78 -4.26 -0.30
C SER A 90 1.60 -2.97 -0.35
N MET A 91 2.93 -3.08 -0.25
CA MET A 91 3.84 -1.93 -0.36
C MET A 91 3.90 -1.38 -1.78
N LEU A 92 3.97 -2.24 -2.79
CA LEU A 92 4.06 -1.85 -4.19
C LEU A 92 2.79 -1.15 -4.65
N VAL A 93 1.62 -1.73 -4.36
CA VAL A 93 0.31 -1.16 -4.70
C VAL A 93 0.10 0.18 -3.98
N SER A 94 0.30 0.23 -2.66
CA SER A 94 0.07 1.48 -1.91
C SER A 94 0.95 2.62 -2.39
N ARG A 95 2.18 2.34 -2.82
CA ARG A 95 3.09 3.33 -3.37
C ARG A 95 2.63 3.84 -4.74
N SER A 96 1.98 3.00 -5.52
CA SER A 96 1.55 3.33 -6.88
C SER A 96 0.30 4.19 -6.94
N ILE A 97 -0.48 4.27 -5.87
CA ILE A 97 -1.65 5.15 -5.81
C ILE A 97 -1.19 6.59 -5.61
N GLY A 98 -1.57 7.46 -6.53
CA GLY A 98 -1.25 8.88 -6.48
C GLY A 98 -2.45 9.75 -6.08
N GLN A 99 -2.53 10.93 -6.69
CA GLN A 99 -3.63 11.86 -6.44
C GLN A 99 -4.91 11.38 -7.12
N ILE A 100 -6.03 11.68 -6.50
CA ILE A 100 -7.37 11.46 -7.04
C ILE A 100 -7.88 12.80 -7.54
N LYS A 101 -8.21 12.88 -8.82
CA LYS A 101 -8.63 14.13 -9.46
C LYS A 101 -10.01 13.98 -10.10
N THR A 102 -10.78 15.05 -10.03
CA THR A 102 -12.05 15.15 -10.75
C THR A 102 -11.81 15.12 -12.27
N ASN A 103 -12.80 14.61 -13.01
CA ASN A 103 -12.83 14.67 -14.47
C ASN A 103 -13.36 16.01 -14.98
N TYR A 104 -13.87 16.87 -14.11
CA TYR A 104 -14.44 18.16 -14.45
C TYR A 104 -13.43 19.28 -14.16
N PRO A 105 -12.82 19.88 -15.18
CA PRO A 105 -11.96 21.03 -15.00
C PRO A 105 -12.78 22.24 -14.54
N ALA A 106 -12.17 23.11 -13.74
CA ALA A 106 -12.82 24.30 -13.19
C ALA A 106 -13.44 25.23 -14.25
N GLU A 107 -12.84 25.31 -15.44
CA GLU A 107 -13.33 26.10 -16.58
C GLU A 107 -14.69 25.61 -17.11
N THR A 108 -14.90 24.29 -17.15
CA THR A 108 -16.16 23.70 -17.63
C THR A 108 -17.29 23.98 -16.64
N MET A 109 -17.00 23.91 -15.34
CA MET A 109 -18.00 24.23 -14.29
C MET A 109 -18.38 25.71 -14.27
N ALA A 110 -17.44 26.60 -14.56
CA ALA A 110 -17.74 28.02 -14.68
C ALA A 110 -18.66 28.33 -15.88
N GLN A 111 -18.48 27.61 -16.99
CA GLN A 111 -19.35 27.75 -18.19
C GLN A 111 -20.74 27.18 -17.95
N GLU A 112 -20.89 26.04 -17.28
CA GLU A 112 -22.20 25.47 -16.93
C GLU A 112 -22.98 26.36 -15.95
N ARG A 113 -22.32 26.94 -14.95
CA ARG A 113 -22.94 27.90 -14.01
C ARG A 113 -23.35 29.20 -14.67
N MET A 114 -22.64 29.64 -15.73
CA MET A 114 -23.07 30.79 -16.54
C MET A 114 -24.29 30.46 -17.39
N ALA A 115 -24.37 29.26 -17.95
CA ALA A 115 -25.54 28.82 -18.73
C ALA A 115 -26.79 28.68 -17.85
N ASP A 116 -26.68 28.12 -16.64
CA ASP A 116 -27.79 28.00 -15.67
C ASP A 116 -28.28 29.36 -15.15
N ASN A 117 -27.40 30.37 -15.09
CA ASN A 117 -27.79 31.74 -14.73
C ASN A 117 -28.39 32.55 -15.90
N GLU A 118 -28.06 32.22 -17.15
CA GLU A 118 -28.68 32.87 -18.32
C GLU A 118 -30.15 32.48 -18.48
N ASP A 119 -30.56 31.28 -18.06
CA ASP A 119 -31.97 30.86 -18.09
C ASP A 119 -32.86 31.56 -17.02
N LEU A 120 -32.27 32.29 -16.07
CA LEU A 120 -33.01 32.98 -15.01
C LEU A 120 -33.29 34.47 -15.28
N ASP A 121 -32.75 35.08 -16.36
CA ASP A 121 -32.82 36.53 -16.59
C ASP A 121 -33.48 36.92 -17.90
N GLU A 122 -34.54 36.21 -18.34
CA GLU A 122 -35.36 36.62 -19.49
C GLU A 122 -36.19 37.92 -19.26
N ASN A 123 -36.03 38.61 -18.12
CA ASN A 123 -36.82 39.83 -17.81
C ASN A 123 -35.97 41.07 -17.43
N ALA A 124 -34.72 41.16 -17.84
CA ALA A 124 -33.98 42.41 -17.66
C ALA A 124 -34.19 43.34 -18.84
N PRO A 125 -34.54 44.64 -18.65
CA PRO A 125 -34.81 45.57 -19.76
C PRO A 125 -33.50 45.93 -20.47
N LEU A 126 -33.53 45.75 -21.79
CA LEU A 126 -32.50 46.22 -22.73
C LEU A 126 -32.33 47.73 -22.60
N ASN A 127 -31.19 48.17 -22.10
CA ASN A 127 -30.76 49.56 -22.21
C ASN A 127 -30.03 49.76 -23.54
N ASP A 128 -30.56 50.72 -24.29
CA ASP A 128 -30.10 51.22 -25.60
C ASP A 128 -28.60 51.49 -25.62
N ILE A 129 -27.88 50.88 -26.55
CA ILE A 129 -26.54 51.30 -26.95
C ILE A 129 -26.66 52.10 -28.23
N ASP A 130 -26.32 53.39 -28.08
CA ASP A 130 -26.23 54.41 -29.12
C ASP A 130 -25.31 53.98 -30.28
N GLU A 131 -25.85 54.01 -31.49
CA GLU A 131 -25.10 53.99 -32.75
C GLU A 131 -24.45 55.35 -33.01
N GLY A 132 -23.12 55.38 -33.10
CA GLY A 132 -22.39 56.61 -33.43
C GLY A 132 -21.04 56.43 -34.12
N ASN A 133 -21.11 56.32 -35.44
CA ASN A 133 -20.22 56.95 -36.44
C ASN A 133 -18.80 56.43 -36.73
N ASN A 134 -18.73 55.91 -37.92
CA ASN A 134 -17.69 55.93 -38.98
C ASN A 134 -16.56 56.96 -38.87
N SER A 135 -15.29 56.54 -39.08
CA SER A 135 -14.48 56.99 -40.25
C SER A 135 -13.07 56.40 -40.28
N ASN A 136 -12.77 55.86 -41.43
CA ASN A 136 -11.46 55.66 -42.12
C ASN A 136 -10.16 56.12 -41.47
N SER A 137 -9.19 55.25 -41.55
CA SER A 137 -7.89 55.32 -42.26
C SER A 137 -6.69 54.94 -41.40
N ASP A 138 -5.83 54.30 -42.11
CA ASP A 138 -4.40 54.08 -41.89
C ASP A 138 -3.97 52.82 -41.17
N VAL A 139 -3.48 51.92 -42.02
CA VAL A 139 -2.63 50.80 -41.73
C VAL A 139 -1.35 51.31 -41.06
N ASP A 140 -1.22 51.16 -39.77
CA ASP A 140 0.05 51.24 -39.06
C ASP A 140 0.27 49.93 -38.35
N ASP A 141 1.41 49.32 -38.64
CA ASP A 141 2.00 48.19 -37.92
C ASP A 141 2.08 48.49 -36.41
N LYS A 142 1.01 48.18 -35.71
CA LYS A 142 1.05 48.07 -34.24
C LYS A 142 1.19 46.65 -33.84
N PHE A 143 2.35 46.33 -33.32
CA PHE A 143 2.59 45.22 -32.43
C PHE A 143 1.33 44.98 -31.61
N ILE A 144 0.77 43.77 -31.69
CA ILE A 144 -0.25 43.31 -30.77
C ILE A 144 0.45 43.27 -29.42
N GLU A 145 0.26 44.30 -28.59
CA GLU A 145 0.52 44.22 -27.17
C GLU A 145 -0.37 43.11 -26.63
N VAL A 146 0.25 41.98 -26.32
CA VAL A 146 -0.37 40.94 -25.49
C VAL A 146 -0.70 41.64 -24.16
N PRO A 147 -1.97 41.70 -23.75
CA PRO A 147 -2.29 42.28 -22.46
C PRO A 147 -1.43 41.60 -21.41
N GLU A 148 -0.69 42.39 -20.64
CA GLU A 148 -0.07 41.92 -19.39
C GLU A 148 -1.22 41.53 -18.46
N THR A 149 -1.61 40.25 -18.50
CA THR A 149 -2.47 39.68 -17.49
C THR A 149 -1.64 39.48 -16.24
N ASN A 150 -1.51 40.54 -15.47
CA ASN A 150 -1.02 40.53 -14.09
C ASN A 150 -2.10 40.06 -13.14
N ASP A 151 -2.73 38.92 -13.38
CA ASP A 151 -3.62 38.28 -12.41
C ASP A 151 -3.54 36.75 -12.57
N PHE A 152 -2.34 36.19 -12.29
CA PHE A 152 -2.17 34.74 -12.13
C PHE A 152 -2.27 34.32 -10.65
N ASN A 153 -3.03 35.04 -9.84
CA ASN A 153 -3.21 34.73 -8.41
C ASN A 153 -4.59 34.21 -8.04
N ASP A 154 -5.46 33.97 -9.00
CA ASP A 154 -6.66 33.21 -8.69
C ASP A 154 -6.34 31.72 -8.82
N GLU A 155 -6.14 31.04 -7.68
CA GLU A 155 -6.42 29.61 -7.58
C GLU A 155 -7.82 29.43 -8.17
N ILE A 156 -7.91 28.80 -9.34
CA ILE A 156 -9.21 28.47 -9.92
C ILE A 156 -9.81 27.44 -8.95
N ASP A 157 -10.66 27.94 -8.07
CA ASP A 157 -11.35 27.17 -7.05
C ASP A 157 -12.16 26.09 -7.78
N ASN A 158 -11.83 24.83 -7.57
CA ASN A 158 -12.58 23.72 -8.16
C ASN A 158 -13.42 23.06 -7.07
N PRO A 159 -14.66 23.50 -6.86
CA PRO A 159 -15.49 23.01 -5.77
C PRO A 159 -15.76 21.50 -5.84
N GLN A 160 -15.70 20.90 -7.02
CA GLN A 160 -15.82 19.45 -7.18
C GLN A 160 -14.59 18.73 -6.65
N GLN A 161 -13.38 19.28 -6.87
CA GLN A 161 -12.15 18.73 -6.31
C GLN A 161 -12.15 18.85 -4.79
N ASP A 162 -12.64 19.95 -4.22
CA ASP A 162 -12.73 20.14 -2.78
C ASP A 162 -13.64 19.12 -2.13
N VAL A 163 -14.79 18.80 -2.74
CA VAL A 163 -15.69 17.74 -2.27
C VAL A 163 -15.00 16.37 -2.32
N LEU A 164 -14.28 16.06 -3.40
CA LEU A 164 -13.51 14.81 -3.50
C LEU A 164 -12.46 14.71 -2.40
N ASP A 165 -11.69 15.78 -2.18
CA ASP A 165 -10.64 15.82 -1.16
C ASP A 165 -11.21 15.68 0.25
N GLN A 166 -12.37 16.28 0.52
CA GLN A 166 -13.08 16.08 1.78
C GLN A 166 -13.55 14.65 1.98
N ILE A 167 -14.15 14.01 0.96
CA ILE A 167 -14.57 12.60 1.03
C ILE A 167 -13.35 11.71 1.31
N ILE A 168 -12.23 11.91 0.61
CA ILE A 168 -11.01 11.14 0.80
C ILE A 168 -10.44 11.32 2.20
N MET A 169 -10.38 12.57 2.68
CA MET A 169 -9.89 12.91 4.02
C MET A 169 -10.76 12.27 5.11
N ASN A 170 -12.08 12.35 4.98
CA ASN A 170 -13.03 11.77 5.92
C ASN A 170 -12.96 10.24 5.94
N SER A 171 -12.67 9.62 4.78
CA SER A 171 -12.56 8.16 4.63
C SER A 171 -11.29 7.58 5.24
N LYS A 172 -10.29 8.41 5.58
CA LYS A 172 -9.04 8.03 6.27
C LYS A 172 -8.34 6.83 5.62
N LEU A 173 -8.21 6.84 4.31
CA LEU A 173 -7.69 5.72 3.54
C LEU A 173 -6.25 5.34 3.93
N ASN A 174 -6.03 4.06 4.18
CA ASN A 174 -4.72 3.46 4.34
C ASN A 174 -4.54 2.35 3.29
N HIS A 175 -4.10 2.71 2.09
CA HIS A 175 -3.96 1.78 0.97
C HIS A 175 -3.15 0.53 1.31
N ARG A 176 -2.05 0.68 2.07
CA ARG A 176 -1.23 -0.46 2.48
C ARG A 176 -2.00 -1.42 3.36
N MET A 177 -2.73 -0.92 4.34
CA MET A 177 -3.54 -1.74 5.24
C MET A 177 -4.68 -2.42 4.48
N ASN A 178 -5.37 -1.68 3.61
CA ASN A 178 -6.48 -2.20 2.82
C ASN A 178 -6.04 -3.33 1.89
N VAL A 179 -4.90 -3.18 1.19
CA VAL A 179 -4.36 -4.23 0.31
C VAL A 179 -3.82 -5.42 1.12
N THR A 180 -3.24 -5.18 2.31
CA THR A 180 -2.87 -6.26 3.22
C THR A 180 -4.10 -7.06 3.65
N GLN A 181 -5.16 -6.36 4.04
CA GLN A 181 -6.42 -6.96 4.44
C GLN A 181 -7.08 -7.73 3.28
N LEU A 182 -7.11 -7.15 2.08
CA LEU A 182 -7.57 -7.82 0.86
C LEU A 182 -6.89 -9.18 0.67
N GLN A 183 -5.56 -9.22 0.76
CA GLN A 183 -4.78 -10.45 0.57
C GLN A 183 -4.98 -11.47 1.70
N VAL A 184 -5.01 -11.03 2.95
CA VAL A 184 -5.14 -11.92 4.11
C VAL A 184 -6.55 -12.44 4.25
N ASP A 185 -7.53 -11.56 4.20
CA ASP A 185 -8.95 -11.92 4.37
C ASP A 185 -9.52 -12.60 3.13
N GLY A 186 -8.93 -12.33 1.95
CA GLY A 186 -9.41 -12.81 0.66
C GLY A 186 -10.50 -11.96 0.05
N GLY A 187 -10.78 -10.78 0.62
CA GLY A 187 -11.73 -9.80 0.12
C GLY A 187 -11.94 -8.66 1.10
N ILE A 188 -12.37 -7.51 0.57
CA ILE A 188 -12.75 -6.31 1.34
C ILE A 188 -14.04 -5.74 0.77
N VAL A 189 -14.76 -5.02 1.59
CA VAL A 189 -16.02 -4.38 1.20
C VAL A 189 -15.95 -2.87 1.49
N SER A 190 -16.52 -2.07 0.60
CA SER A 190 -16.67 -0.63 0.78
C SER A 190 -18.15 -0.27 0.85
N VAL A 191 -18.48 0.69 1.72
CA VAL A 191 -19.83 1.23 1.88
C VAL A 191 -19.75 2.73 2.11
N PRO A 192 -20.56 3.55 1.41
CA PRO A 192 -20.66 4.97 1.70
C PRO A 192 -21.33 5.18 3.06
N THR A 193 -20.86 6.17 3.81
CA THR A 193 -21.39 6.52 5.13
C THR A 193 -21.63 8.01 5.25
N LEU A 194 -22.73 8.36 5.88
CA LEU A 194 -23.04 9.74 6.28
C LEU A 194 -23.11 9.78 7.80
N ARG A 195 -22.12 10.38 8.44
CA ARG A 195 -22.06 10.54 9.89
C ARG A 195 -21.77 11.99 10.26
N ASN A 196 -22.57 12.54 11.15
CA ASN A 196 -22.41 13.94 11.59
C ASN A 196 -22.32 14.93 10.40
N ASN A 197 -23.13 14.72 9.37
CA ASN A 197 -23.11 15.52 8.13
C ASN A 197 -21.77 15.45 7.34
N GLN A 198 -20.93 14.46 7.62
CA GLN A 198 -19.69 14.21 6.89
C GLN A 198 -19.85 12.96 6.02
N ILE A 199 -19.67 13.14 4.74
CA ILE A 199 -19.73 12.06 3.76
C ILE A 199 -18.36 11.43 3.66
N ALA A 200 -18.32 10.11 3.71
CA ALA A 200 -17.15 9.28 3.59
C ALA A 200 -17.54 7.93 3.00
N PHE A 201 -16.56 7.10 2.69
CA PHE A 201 -16.77 5.66 2.54
C PHE A 201 -15.83 4.91 3.48
N GLU A 202 -16.31 3.81 3.99
CA GLU A 202 -15.55 2.98 4.91
C GLU A 202 -15.22 1.65 4.24
N ILE A 203 -13.96 1.22 4.37
CA ILE A 203 -13.53 -0.11 3.94
C ILE A 203 -13.63 -1.05 5.15
N LYS A 204 -14.40 -2.11 5.00
CA LYS A 204 -14.74 -3.08 6.04
C LYS A 204 -14.17 -4.45 5.73
N GLU A 205 -14.15 -5.27 6.75
CA GLU A 205 -13.75 -6.66 6.69
C GLU A 205 -14.76 -7.50 5.90
N ARG A 206 -14.30 -8.55 5.24
CA ARG A 206 -15.14 -9.46 4.46
C ARG A 206 -16.26 -10.13 5.27
N ASN A 207 -16.03 -10.43 6.55
CA ASN A 207 -16.98 -11.12 7.41
C ASN A 207 -18.29 -10.37 7.68
N VAL A 208 -18.35 -9.07 7.35
CA VAL A 208 -19.60 -8.30 7.47
C VAL A 208 -20.46 -8.37 6.21
N TYR A 209 -19.95 -8.92 5.09
CA TYR A 209 -20.59 -8.91 3.78
C TYR A 209 -21.34 -10.21 3.49
N TYR A 210 -22.62 -10.09 3.19
CA TYR A 210 -23.55 -11.19 2.85
C TYR A 210 -24.28 -10.85 1.55
N PRO A 211 -23.78 -11.29 0.39
CA PRO A 211 -24.45 -11.06 -0.89
C PRO A 211 -25.79 -11.80 -0.95
N HIS A 212 -26.78 -11.18 -1.59
CA HIS A 212 -28.04 -11.83 -1.88
C HIS A 212 -27.89 -12.84 -3.01
N GLU A 213 -28.65 -13.93 -2.98
CA GLU A 213 -28.59 -14.98 -4.00
C GLU A 213 -28.96 -14.50 -5.41
N ASP A 214 -29.79 -13.47 -5.50
CA ASP A 214 -30.21 -12.85 -6.76
C ASP A 214 -29.19 -11.85 -7.33
N GLU A 215 -28.06 -11.65 -6.65
CA GLU A 215 -27.00 -10.66 -6.99
C GLU A 215 -27.49 -9.20 -7.09
N LEU A 216 -28.73 -8.91 -6.65
CA LEU A 216 -29.33 -7.59 -6.72
C LEU A 216 -29.07 -6.73 -5.48
N GLY A 217 -28.29 -7.22 -4.53
CA GLY A 217 -27.98 -6.51 -3.31
C GLY A 217 -27.13 -7.32 -2.35
N ALA A 218 -26.92 -6.74 -1.17
CA ALA A 218 -26.19 -7.38 -0.09
C ALA A 218 -26.63 -6.82 1.27
N ASP A 219 -26.40 -7.61 2.30
CA ASP A 219 -26.47 -7.19 3.69
C ASP A 219 -25.07 -6.96 4.24
N LEU A 220 -24.87 -5.87 4.97
CA LEU A 220 -23.72 -5.65 5.81
C LEU A 220 -24.14 -5.75 7.29
N VAL A 221 -23.50 -6.64 8.00
CA VAL A 221 -23.85 -6.95 9.39
C VAL A 221 -22.68 -6.64 10.30
N TYR A 222 -22.81 -5.63 11.15
CA TYR A 222 -21.77 -5.23 12.09
C TYR A 222 -22.20 -5.42 13.53
N GLU A 223 -21.34 -6.03 14.32
CA GLU A 223 -21.45 -5.98 15.77
C GLU A 223 -20.83 -4.67 16.28
N LEU A 224 -21.62 -3.86 16.97
CA LEU A 224 -21.14 -2.58 17.49
C LEU A 224 -20.30 -2.81 18.75
N PRO A 225 -19.29 -1.93 19.01
CA PRO A 225 -18.51 -2.01 20.24
C PRO A 225 -19.39 -1.92 21.47
N GLN A 226 -19.21 -2.86 22.40
CA GLN A 226 -19.93 -2.88 23.66
C GLN A 226 -19.32 -1.91 24.67
N THR A 227 -20.16 -1.22 25.42
CA THR A 227 -19.77 -0.48 26.62
C THR A 227 -19.51 -1.44 27.78
N ASN A 228 -18.85 -0.95 28.84
CA ASN A 228 -18.58 -1.77 30.04
C ASN A 228 -19.87 -2.25 30.75
N GLU A 229 -20.97 -1.53 30.61
CA GLU A 229 -22.29 -1.90 31.17
C GLU A 229 -22.94 -2.98 30.32
N GLU A 230 -22.95 -2.83 29.01
CA GLU A 230 -23.47 -3.82 28.06
C GLU A 230 -22.72 -5.16 28.16
N GLN A 231 -21.40 -5.12 28.39
CA GLN A 231 -20.61 -6.34 28.61
C GLN A 231 -21.04 -7.09 29.89
N LYS A 232 -21.37 -6.35 30.95
CA LYS A 232 -21.85 -6.96 32.21
C LYS A 232 -23.23 -7.57 32.06
N ASP A 233 -24.08 -6.90 31.27
CA ASP A 233 -25.47 -7.34 31.04
C ASP A 233 -25.55 -8.38 29.90
N ASN A 234 -24.41 -8.72 29.27
CA ASN A 234 -24.30 -9.62 28.11
C ASN A 234 -25.22 -9.21 26.95
N VAL A 235 -25.27 -7.91 26.70
CA VAL A 235 -26.05 -7.29 25.61
C VAL A 235 -25.09 -6.79 24.54
N SER A 236 -25.41 -7.07 23.28
CA SER A 236 -24.70 -6.49 22.13
C SER A 236 -25.68 -5.91 21.12
N TYR A 237 -25.24 -4.87 20.41
CA TYR A 237 -26.01 -4.26 19.34
C TYR A 237 -25.42 -4.65 17.99
N VAL A 238 -26.31 -4.94 17.05
CA VAL A 238 -25.96 -5.37 15.69
C VAL A 238 -26.62 -4.41 14.71
N HIS A 239 -25.82 -3.69 13.95
CA HIS A 239 -26.29 -2.88 12.84
C HIS A 239 -26.38 -3.73 11.58
N VAL A 240 -27.52 -3.75 10.92
CA VAL A 240 -27.76 -4.41 9.64
C VAL A 240 -28.11 -3.34 8.62
N TYR A 241 -27.18 -3.14 7.68
CA TYR A 241 -27.38 -2.28 6.54
C TYR A 241 -27.64 -3.15 5.32
N THR A 242 -28.78 -2.97 4.68
CA THR A 242 -29.22 -3.75 3.51
C THR A 242 -29.33 -2.83 2.30
N GLU A 243 -28.80 -3.24 1.18
CA GLU A 243 -29.05 -2.62 -0.12
C GLU A 243 -29.76 -3.57 -1.06
N ARG A 244 -30.69 -3.04 -1.83
CA ARG A 244 -31.38 -3.81 -2.87
C ARG A 244 -31.63 -2.95 -4.11
N GLN A 245 -31.26 -3.46 -5.25
CA GLN A 245 -31.63 -2.89 -6.54
C GLN A 245 -33.06 -3.29 -6.90
N GLU A 246 -33.91 -2.31 -7.17
CA GLU A 246 -35.31 -2.49 -7.59
C GLU A 246 -35.53 -1.79 -8.95
N GLY A 247 -35.20 -2.45 -10.03
CA GLY A 247 -35.29 -1.88 -11.37
C GLY A 247 -34.23 -0.80 -11.62
N GLN A 248 -34.67 0.46 -11.77
CA GLN A 248 -33.75 1.61 -12.00
C GLN A 248 -33.45 2.41 -10.72
N ARG A 249 -33.65 1.84 -9.57
CA ARG A 249 -33.38 2.49 -8.29
C ARG A 249 -32.70 1.53 -7.32
N VAL A 250 -32.00 2.08 -6.35
CA VAL A 250 -31.45 1.36 -5.22
C VAL A 250 -32.15 1.82 -3.95
N VAL A 251 -32.60 0.86 -3.17
CA VAL A 251 -33.23 1.10 -1.87
C VAL A 251 -32.29 0.60 -0.78
N THR A 252 -32.04 1.44 0.22
CA THR A 252 -31.20 1.10 1.37
C THR A 252 -32.03 1.05 2.63
N TYR A 253 -31.70 0.12 3.52
CA TYR A 253 -32.38 -0.08 4.79
C TYR A 253 -31.35 -0.15 5.91
N ASP A 254 -31.45 0.74 6.89
CA ASP A 254 -30.68 0.69 8.13
C ASP A 254 -31.57 0.17 9.26
N ARG A 255 -31.07 -0.82 10.00
CA ARG A 255 -31.76 -1.47 11.13
C ARG A 255 -30.78 -1.72 12.26
N LEU A 256 -31.22 -1.49 13.48
CA LEU A 256 -30.48 -1.82 14.67
C LEU A 256 -31.16 -2.97 15.41
N TYR A 257 -30.42 -4.01 15.70
CA TYR A 257 -30.89 -5.15 16.49
C TYR A 257 -30.15 -5.17 17.83
N ILE A 258 -30.87 -5.58 18.87
CA ILE A 258 -30.30 -5.92 20.16
C ILE A 258 -30.22 -7.45 20.26
N ARG A 259 -29.08 -7.96 20.68
CA ARG A 259 -28.84 -9.36 20.99
C ARG A 259 -28.61 -9.49 22.48
N ASP A 260 -29.46 -10.24 23.15
CA ASP A 260 -29.32 -10.59 24.55
C ASP A 260 -28.57 -11.91 24.74
N GLY A 261 -28.37 -12.32 25.98
CA GLY A 261 -27.68 -13.58 26.31
C GLY A 261 -28.33 -14.85 25.76
N SER A 262 -29.56 -14.80 25.25
CA SER A 262 -30.26 -15.92 24.59
C SER A 262 -29.88 -16.09 23.12
N ASN A 263 -29.06 -15.17 22.59
CA ASN A 263 -28.72 -15.11 21.17
C ASN A 263 -29.88 -14.74 20.24
N ASP A 264 -31.04 -14.37 20.75
CA ASP A 264 -32.13 -13.89 19.93
C ASP A 264 -31.93 -12.41 19.58
N MET A 265 -32.20 -12.06 18.32
CA MET A 265 -32.06 -10.71 17.82
C MET A 265 -33.42 -10.04 17.73
N THR A 266 -33.58 -8.93 18.46
CA THR A 266 -34.81 -8.15 18.47
C THR A 266 -34.56 -6.78 17.84
N LEU A 267 -35.45 -6.33 16.93
CA LEU A 267 -35.35 -5.03 16.30
C LEU A 267 -35.54 -3.93 17.33
N VAL A 268 -34.63 -2.97 17.38
CA VAL A 268 -34.74 -1.78 18.24
C VAL A 268 -35.61 -0.75 17.53
N THR A 269 -36.67 -0.31 18.22
CA THR A 269 -37.61 0.71 17.71
C THR A 269 -37.51 2.06 18.44
N ASP A 270 -36.69 2.12 19.49
CA ASP A 270 -36.49 3.35 20.28
C ASP A 270 -35.53 4.28 19.50
N PRO A 271 -36.02 5.48 19.07
CA PRO A 271 -35.23 6.41 18.28
C PRO A 271 -33.99 6.95 19.02
N GLU A 272 -34.07 7.10 20.36
CA GLU A 272 -32.96 7.63 21.16
C GLU A 272 -31.80 6.64 21.19
N ILE A 273 -32.10 5.36 21.38
CA ILE A 273 -31.09 4.27 21.33
C ILE A 273 -30.47 4.17 19.94
N ILE A 274 -31.30 4.22 18.89
CA ILE A 274 -30.82 4.14 17.51
C ILE A 274 -29.85 5.28 17.19
N LYS A 275 -30.24 6.53 17.55
CA LYS A 275 -29.41 7.71 17.33
C LYS A 275 -28.09 7.64 18.09
N ASP A 276 -28.12 7.21 19.35
CA ASP A 276 -26.92 7.06 20.17
C ASP A 276 -25.95 6.01 19.60
N LYS A 277 -26.47 4.90 19.09
CA LYS A 277 -25.66 3.78 18.60
C LYS A 277 -25.18 3.93 17.16
N LEU A 278 -26.02 4.47 16.27
CA LEU A 278 -25.70 4.59 14.85
C LEU A 278 -25.14 5.95 14.46
N TYR A 279 -25.31 6.98 15.31
CA TYR A 279 -24.92 8.37 15.00
C TYR A 279 -25.59 8.91 13.73
N ILE A 280 -26.82 8.47 13.45
CA ILE A 280 -27.63 8.87 12.30
C ILE A 280 -28.75 9.76 12.82
N ASP A 281 -28.85 10.99 12.28
CA ASP A 281 -29.88 11.98 12.67
C ASP A 281 -31.20 11.85 11.90
N ASP A 282 -31.28 10.90 10.96
CA ASP A 282 -32.48 10.66 10.14
C ASP A 282 -33.63 10.01 10.94
N VAL A 283 -34.84 10.12 10.41
CA VAL A 283 -36.05 9.58 11.06
C VAL A 283 -36.22 8.10 10.73
N PHE A 284 -36.18 7.27 11.74
CA PHE A 284 -36.49 5.84 11.65
C PHE A 284 -38.02 5.63 11.83
N ILE A 285 -38.63 4.91 10.89
CA ILE A 285 -40.03 4.50 10.96
C ILE A 285 -40.07 3.03 11.38
N ASP A 286 -40.70 2.74 12.52
CA ASP A 286 -40.78 1.39 13.10
C ASP A 286 -39.39 0.71 13.23
N GLY A 287 -38.34 1.48 13.53
CA GLY A 287 -36.98 0.98 13.70
C GLY A 287 -36.22 0.75 12.40
N VAL A 288 -36.76 1.20 11.25
CA VAL A 288 -36.13 1.07 9.92
C VAL A 288 -35.97 2.45 9.29
N LEU A 289 -34.77 2.79 8.87
CA LEU A 289 -34.52 3.93 7.99
C LEU A 289 -34.44 3.44 6.55
N THR A 290 -35.27 3.99 5.69
CA THR A 290 -35.29 3.65 4.26
C THR A 290 -34.92 4.86 3.43
N LYS A 291 -33.88 4.72 2.58
CA LYS A 291 -33.51 5.73 1.59
C LYS A 291 -33.66 5.15 0.19
N VAL A 292 -34.17 5.97 -0.74
CA VAL A 292 -34.36 5.57 -2.15
C VAL A 292 -33.48 6.48 -3.02
N PHE A 293 -32.73 5.86 -3.93
CA PHE A 293 -31.85 6.53 -4.89
C PHE A 293 -32.33 6.21 -6.31
N GLU A 294 -33.05 7.16 -6.89
CA GLU A 294 -33.56 7.03 -8.26
C GLU A 294 -32.43 7.18 -9.29
N GLY A 295 -32.50 6.44 -10.39
CA GLY A 295 -31.51 6.49 -11.46
C GLY A 295 -30.24 5.64 -11.22
N ARG A 296 -30.04 5.13 -10.02
CA ARG A 296 -28.93 4.21 -9.72
C ARG A 296 -29.30 2.78 -10.11
N GLN A 297 -28.45 2.13 -10.92
CA GLN A 297 -28.69 0.79 -11.45
C GLN A 297 -27.78 -0.30 -10.83
N ARG A 298 -27.01 0.03 -9.80
CA ARG A 298 -26.14 -0.90 -9.09
C ARG A 298 -26.09 -0.57 -7.60
N PRO A 299 -25.89 -1.54 -6.71
CA PRO A 299 -25.68 -1.29 -5.28
C PRO A 299 -24.52 -0.30 -5.02
N PHE A 300 -24.56 0.36 -3.87
CA PHE A 300 -23.46 1.21 -3.40
C PHE A 300 -22.37 0.38 -2.72
N ILE A 301 -22.77 -0.74 -2.10
CA ILE A 301 -21.81 -1.69 -1.54
C ILE A 301 -20.94 -2.21 -2.67
N THR A 302 -19.65 -1.97 -2.56
CA THR A 302 -18.67 -2.48 -3.51
C THR A 302 -17.81 -3.53 -2.83
N TYR A 303 -17.76 -4.73 -3.40
CA TYR A 303 -16.95 -5.83 -2.89
C TYR A 303 -15.78 -6.11 -3.83
N LEU A 304 -14.57 -6.20 -3.28
CA LEU A 304 -13.37 -6.61 -4.01
C LEU A 304 -12.93 -7.98 -3.51
N ALA A 305 -13.01 -8.99 -4.37
CA ALA A 305 -12.54 -10.33 -4.09
C ALA A 305 -11.04 -10.46 -4.45
N ASN A 306 -10.24 -11.07 -3.58
CA ASN A 306 -8.85 -11.41 -3.88
C ASN A 306 -8.78 -12.80 -4.50
N GLU A 307 -8.15 -12.93 -5.66
CA GLU A 307 -7.94 -14.20 -6.35
C GLU A 307 -9.24 -15.08 -6.39
N PRO A 308 -10.37 -14.56 -6.93
CA PRO A 308 -11.60 -15.32 -6.99
C PRO A 308 -11.45 -16.54 -7.92
N THR A 309 -12.15 -17.61 -7.59
CA THR A 309 -12.21 -18.82 -8.40
C THR A 309 -13.65 -19.18 -8.73
N PHE A 310 -13.85 -20.05 -9.72
CA PHE A 310 -15.20 -20.51 -10.08
C PHE A 310 -15.90 -21.29 -8.94
N THR A 311 -15.16 -21.76 -7.93
CA THR A 311 -15.70 -22.44 -6.74
C THR A 311 -15.83 -21.52 -5.53
N ASN A 312 -15.15 -20.37 -5.54
CA ASN A 312 -15.20 -19.38 -4.47
C ASN A 312 -15.14 -17.98 -5.07
N THR A 313 -16.30 -17.45 -5.40
CA THR A 313 -16.46 -16.10 -5.98
C THR A 313 -16.17 -14.99 -4.97
N LEU A 314 -16.28 -15.27 -3.66
CA LEU A 314 -15.93 -14.33 -2.60
C LEU A 314 -14.41 -14.15 -2.42
N GLY A 315 -13.60 -14.87 -3.19
CA GLY A 315 -12.15 -14.74 -3.19
C GLY A 315 -11.46 -15.63 -2.15
N ASN A 316 -10.18 -15.81 -2.36
CA ASN A 316 -9.31 -16.62 -1.53
C ASN A 316 -8.23 -15.78 -0.86
N SER A 317 -7.84 -16.18 0.33
CA SER A 317 -6.65 -15.59 0.97
C SER A 317 -5.40 -15.97 0.18
N SER A 318 -4.52 -15.01 -0.08
CA SER A 318 -3.22 -15.25 -0.73
C SER A 318 -2.28 -16.15 0.10
N VAL A 319 -2.61 -16.36 1.38
CA VAL A 319 -1.85 -17.25 2.27
C VAL A 319 -2.47 -18.64 2.41
N LYS A 320 -3.56 -18.90 1.70
CA LYS A 320 -4.20 -20.22 1.64
C LYS A 320 -3.23 -21.27 1.09
N GLY A 321 -3.08 -22.38 1.81
CA GLY A 321 -2.16 -23.45 1.42
C GLY A 321 -0.72 -23.30 1.92
N LEU A 322 -0.34 -22.14 2.48
CA LEU A 322 1.01 -21.92 2.97
C LEU A 322 1.26 -22.41 4.39
N ALA A 323 0.20 -22.65 5.17
CA ALA A 323 0.30 -22.99 6.60
C ALA A 323 1.23 -24.17 6.89
N GLY A 324 1.11 -25.27 6.15
CA GLY A 324 1.98 -26.45 6.36
C GLY A 324 3.45 -26.18 6.04
N LYS A 325 3.72 -25.38 5.00
CA LYS A 325 5.09 -24.98 4.65
C LYS A 325 5.67 -24.02 5.68
N GLN A 326 4.85 -23.09 6.18
CA GLN A 326 5.24 -22.17 7.24
C GLN A 326 5.54 -22.91 8.55
N GLU A 327 4.73 -23.91 8.91
CA GLU A 327 5.00 -24.76 10.06
C GLU A 327 6.35 -25.48 9.93
N GLU A 328 6.64 -26.04 8.75
CA GLU A 328 7.87 -26.78 8.49
C GLU A 328 9.10 -25.87 8.54
N VAL A 329 9.00 -24.62 8.05
CA VAL A 329 10.06 -23.61 8.18
C VAL A 329 10.37 -23.35 9.66
N ASN A 330 9.37 -23.03 10.47
CA ASN A 330 9.53 -22.74 11.89
C ASN A 330 10.08 -23.96 12.65
N TRP A 331 9.56 -25.13 12.33
CA TRP A 331 9.97 -26.39 12.93
C TRP A 331 11.45 -26.70 12.67
N THR A 332 11.88 -26.59 11.42
CA THR A 332 13.25 -26.86 11.03
C THR A 332 14.22 -25.90 11.70
N ILE A 333 13.89 -24.60 11.76
CA ILE A 333 14.71 -23.58 12.44
C ILE A 333 14.78 -23.88 13.95
N THR A 334 13.66 -24.19 14.58
CA THR A 334 13.62 -24.54 16.01
C THR A 334 14.44 -25.79 16.32
N ARG A 335 14.33 -26.83 15.48
CA ARG A 335 15.12 -28.07 15.62
C ARG A 335 16.60 -27.83 15.36
N ALA A 336 16.96 -27.01 14.41
CA ALA A 336 18.35 -26.61 14.18
C ALA A 336 18.91 -25.94 15.44
N ALA A 337 18.19 -24.98 16.02
CA ALA A 337 18.58 -24.32 17.26
C ALA A 337 18.76 -25.30 18.42
N GLN A 338 17.81 -26.23 18.64
CA GLN A 338 17.94 -27.29 19.65
C GLN A 338 19.18 -28.15 19.42
N THR A 339 19.45 -28.51 18.18
CA THR A 339 20.59 -29.34 17.82
C THR A 339 21.90 -28.60 18.04
N PHE A 340 21.97 -27.30 17.71
CA PHE A 340 23.12 -26.45 18.03
C PHE A 340 23.35 -26.37 19.54
N GLU A 341 22.28 -26.15 20.32
CA GLU A 341 22.37 -26.05 21.76
C GLU A 341 22.90 -27.36 22.38
N ARG A 342 22.39 -28.52 21.92
CA ARG A 342 22.79 -29.83 22.41
C ARG A 342 24.19 -30.24 21.94
N ASN A 343 24.59 -29.94 20.75
CA ASN A 343 25.82 -30.43 20.10
C ASN A 343 26.90 -29.38 19.94
N GLY A 344 26.58 -28.08 20.16
CA GLY A 344 27.57 -27.00 20.14
C GLY A 344 28.59 -27.05 21.28
N LYS A 345 28.29 -27.82 22.31
CA LYS A 345 29.21 -28.03 23.44
C LYS A 345 30.08 -29.25 23.16
N PRO A 346 31.42 -29.15 23.35
CA PRO A 346 32.29 -30.29 23.19
C PRO A 346 31.95 -31.37 24.24
N ARG A 347 31.75 -32.59 23.76
CA ARG A 347 31.57 -33.75 24.66
C ARG A 347 32.95 -34.27 25.05
N ILE A 348 33.24 -34.21 26.31
CA ILE A 348 34.50 -34.70 26.86
C ILE A 348 34.22 -36.03 27.56
N SER A 349 34.85 -37.09 27.09
CA SER A 349 34.81 -38.40 27.74
C SER A 349 36.06 -38.56 28.60
N VAL A 350 35.87 -38.83 29.87
CA VAL A 350 36.94 -39.04 30.83
C VAL A 350 36.83 -40.43 31.44
N SER A 351 37.96 -40.99 31.89
CA SER A 351 37.92 -42.26 32.62
C SER A 351 37.20 -42.09 33.97
N LYS A 352 36.63 -43.19 34.48
CA LYS A 352 35.94 -43.20 35.76
C LYS A 352 36.84 -42.68 36.90
N ALA A 353 38.11 -43.06 36.92
CA ALA A 353 39.08 -42.60 37.91
C ALA A 353 39.31 -41.07 37.82
N THR A 354 39.32 -40.51 36.59
CA THR A 354 39.44 -39.05 36.38
C THR A 354 38.18 -38.33 36.85
N MET A 355 37.00 -38.91 36.62
CA MET A 355 35.73 -38.33 37.06
C MET A 355 35.61 -38.29 38.57
N GLU A 356 35.98 -39.38 39.26
CA GLU A 356 36.02 -39.43 40.72
C GLU A 356 36.96 -38.37 41.30
N ARG A 357 38.12 -38.18 40.69
CA ARG A 357 39.10 -37.17 41.08
C ARG A 357 38.56 -35.73 40.87
N LEU A 358 37.90 -35.48 39.75
CA LEU A 358 37.23 -34.20 39.48
C LEU A 358 36.10 -33.91 40.47
N GLN A 359 35.32 -34.94 40.85
CA GLN A 359 34.28 -34.83 41.86
C GLN A 359 34.89 -34.56 43.26
N GLN A 360 36.01 -35.19 43.61
CA GLN A 360 36.71 -34.89 44.86
C GLN A 360 37.22 -33.45 44.90
N ILE A 361 37.81 -32.95 43.82
CA ILE A 361 38.26 -31.56 43.74
C ILE A 361 37.07 -30.59 43.83
N ALA A 362 35.96 -30.87 43.14
CA ALA A 362 34.76 -30.05 43.17
C ALA A 362 34.17 -30.00 44.60
N ARG A 363 34.17 -31.14 45.35
CA ARG A 363 33.74 -31.19 46.74
C ARG A 363 34.67 -30.41 47.67
N GLN A 364 35.96 -30.42 47.42
CA GLN A 364 36.93 -29.65 48.19
C GLN A 364 36.84 -28.16 47.98
N THR A 365 36.53 -27.76 46.74
CA THR A 365 36.49 -26.35 46.34
C THR A 365 35.13 -25.69 46.63
N TYR A 366 34.03 -26.43 46.50
CA TYR A 366 32.66 -25.90 46.56
C TYR A 366 31.79 -26.55 47.65
N GLY A 367 32.38 -27.38 48.55
CA GLY A 367 31.68 -28.06 49.62
C GLY A 367 30.98 -29.36 49.22
N ASN A 368 30.24 -29.98 50.16
CA ASN A 368 29.65 -31.32 49.99
C ASN A 368 28.63 -31.45 48.84
N GLU A 369 28.17 -30.33 48.32
CA GLU A 369 27.28 -30.30 47.16
C GLU A 369 27.97 -29.86 45.86
N GLY A 370 29.32 -29.87 45.85
CA GLY A 370 30.10 -29.49 44.67
C GLY A 370 29.65 -30.26 43.43
N LYS A 371 28.81 -29.63 42.62
CA LYS A 371 28.35 -30.14 41.34
C LYS A 371 29.32 -29.67 40.27
N ILE A 372 29.79 -30.61 39.44
CA ILE A 372 30.46 -30.22 38.20
C ILE A 372 29.42 -29.52 37.35
N ASP A 373 29.69 -28.29 36.93
CA ASP A 373 28.78 -27.56 36.06
C ASP A 373 28.75 -28.21 34.66
N HIS A 374 27.75 -29.05 34.43
CA HIS A 374 27.56 -29.76 33.19
C HIS A 374 26.99 -28.88 32.08
N ARG A 375 26.64 -27.60 32.34
CA ARG A 375 26.12 -26.69 31.34
C ARG A 375 27.13 -26.41 30.22
N ASN A 376 28.41 -26.45 30.56
CA ASN A 376 29.50 -26.16 29.65
C ASN A 376 30.31 -27.40 29.23
N LEU A 377 30.09 -28.57 29.85
CA LEU A 377 30.80 -29.82 29.55
C LEU A 377 29.84 -31.01 29.66
N GLU A 378 29.64 -31.73 28.56
CA GLU A 378 29.09 -33.08 28.64
C GLU A 378 30.24 -34.06 28.87
N VAL A 379 30.31 -34.64 30.06
CA VAL A 379 31.31 -35.63 30.43
C VAL A 379 30.66 -37.00 30.50
N THR A 380 31.14 -37.93 29.70
CA THR A 380 30.73 -39.34 29.72
C THR A 380 31.85 -40.19 30.30
N GLU A 381 31.49 -41.17 31.15
CA GLU A 381 32.47 -42.10 31.72
C GLU A 381 32.97 -43.09 30.66
N PHE A 382 34.27 -43.41 30.73
CA PHE A 382 34.93 -44.40 29.87
C PHE A 382 35.31 -45.65 30.66
N ASP A 383 35.28 -46.81 29.96
CA ASP A 383 35.78 -48.06 30.51
C ASP A 383 37.31 -48.04 30.68
N GLU A 384 37.82 -48.88 31.62
CA GLU A 384 39.18 -48.83 32.15
C GLU A 384 40.33 -48.98 31.15
N ASN A 385 40.03 -49.43 29.92
CA ASN A 385 41.02 -49.60 28.83
C ASN A 385 41.08 -48.45 27.82
N GLY A 386 40.33 -47.37 28.03
CA GLY A 386 40.26 -46.21 27.17
C GLY A 386 41.36 -45.17 27.44
N ARG A 387 41.57 -44.27 26.52
CA ARG A 387 42.41 -43.09 26.72
C ARG A 387 41.79 -42.22 27.81
N SER A 388 42.62 -41.59 28.64
CA SER A 388 42.17 -40.84 29.82
C SER A 388 41.24 -39.69 29.54
N ILE A 389 41.30 -39.08 28.34
CA ILE A 389 40.40 -38.00 27.89
C ILE A 389 40.22 -38.15 26.39
N GLN A 390 38.98 -38.13 25.95
CA GLN A 390 38.63 -38.03 24.54
C GLN A 390 37.65 -36.87 24.36
N ILE A 391 37.94 -36.01 23.40
CA ILE A 391 37.07 -34.91 23.03
C ILE A 391 36.30 -35.33 21.77
N HIS A 392 34.99 -35.46 21.89
CA HIS A 392 34.12 -35.71 20.76
C HIS A 392 33.49 -34.40 20.35
N GLN A 393 33.97 -33.84 19.27
CA GLN A 393 33.36 -32.67 18.66
C GLN A 393 32.55 -33.12 17.46
N ILE A 394 31.26 -32.86 17.48
CA ILE A 394 30.39 -33.07 16.36
C ILE A 394 30.63 -31.90 15.39
N ASP A 395 30.76 -32.18 14.10
CA ASP A 395 30.86 -31.16 13.08
C ASP A 395 29.53 -30.39 13.02
N THR A 396 29.50 -29.27 13.70
CA THR A 396 28.32 -28.40 13.76
C THR A 396 28.04 -27.69 12.46
N SER A 397 29.00 -27.66 11.53
CA SER A 397 28.81 -27.07 10.20
C SER A 397 27.76 -27.81 9.35
N LYS A 398 27.56 -29.11 9.63
CA LYS A 398 26.54 -29.95 9.01
C LYS A 398 25.20 -29.96 9.72
N ILE A 399 25.14 -29.32 10.89
CA ILE A 399 23.92 -29.20 11.67
C ILE A 399 23.31 -27.84 11.36
N GLY A 400 22.04 -27.82 10.97
CA GLY A 400 21.36 -26.57 10.63
C GLY A 400 21.61 -26.10 9.21
N ASP A 401 21.77 -27.07 8.28
CA ASP A 401 21.77 -26.76 6.86
C ASP A 401 20.45 -26.03 6.49
N MET A 402 20.56 -24.73 6.28
CA MET A 402 19.46 -23.87 5.92
C MET A 402 19.02 -24.04 4.47
N SER A 403 19.68 -24.93 3.69
CA SER A 403 19.32 -25.17 2.30
C SER A 403 17.90 -25.71 2.17
N TYR A 404 17.51 -26.63 3.06
CA TYR A 404 16.15 -27.18 3.10
C TYR A 404 15.11 -26.09 3.39
N VAL A 405 15.38 -25.20 4.35
CA VAL A 405 14.50 -24.06 4.66
C VAL A 405 14.39 -23.13 3.44
N LYS A 406 15.52 -22.84 2.76
CA LYS A 406 15.53 -22.02 1.56
C LYS A 406 14.68 -22.63 0.44
N GLU A 407 14.74 -23.94 0.24
CA GLU A 407 13.93 -24.63 -0.78
C GLU A 407 12.42 -24.57 -0.45
N ILE A 408 12.04 -24.73 0.82
CA ILE A 408 10.62 -24.56 1.23
C ILE A 408 10.17 -23.12 0.98
N VAL A 409 10.99 -22.14 1.36
CA VAL A 409 10.67 -20.72 1.14
C VAL A 409 10.55 -20.44 -0.35
N ARG A 410 11.44 -20.95 -1.20
CA ARG A 410 11.33 -20.83 -2.66
C ARG A 410 10.04 -21.43 -3.20
N ALA A 411 9.63 -22.60 -2.70
CA ALA A 411 8.36 -23.19 -3.09
C ALA A 411 7.16 -22.31 -2.69
N MET A 412 7.20 -21.67 -1.51
CA MET A 412 6.17 -20.71 -1.09
C MET A 412 6.14 -19.48 -2.02
N LEU A 413 7.30 -18.95 -2.38
CA LEU A 413 7.41 -17.80 -3.26
C LEU A 413 6.91 -18.11 -4.68
N ALA A 414 7.28 -19.28 -5.23
CA ALA A 414 6.82 -19.73 -6.54
C ALA A 414 5.29 -19.90 -6.58
N GLU A 415 4.70 -20.49 -5.55
CA GLU A 415 3.25 -20.69 -5.45
C GLU A 415 2.49 -19.36 -5.36
N THR A 416 3.07 -18.36 -4.72
CA THR A 416 2.45 -17.04 -4.52
C THR A 416 2.87 -16.00 -5.56
N GLN A 417 3.59 -16.41 -6.59
CA GLN A 417 4.11 -15.50 -7.63
C GLN A 417 4.90 -14.32 -7.03
N THR A 418 5.76 -14.63 -6.07
CA THR A 418 6.61 -13.65 -5.40
C THR A 418 8.05 -13.86 -5.83
N SER A 419 8.75 -12.80 -6.19
CA SER A 419 10.15 -12.86 -6.64
C SER A 419 11.09 -13.25 -5.50
N GLU A 420 12.02 -14.16 -5.75
CA GLU A 420 13.01 -14.59 -4.74
C GLU A 420 13.88 -13.42 -4.24
N SER A 421 14.22 -12.48 -5.12
CA SER A 421 15.00 -11.30 -4.78
C SER A 421 14.30 -10.33 -3.79
N ALA A 422 13.00 -10.48 -3.61
CA ALA A 422 12.23 -9.69 -2.66
C ALA A 422 12.44 -10.15 -1.19
N ILE A 423 12.94 -11.37 -0.98
CA ILE A 423 13.22 -11.91 0.35
C ILE A 423 14.72 -12.18 0.50
N GLU A 424 15.36 -11.47 1.43
CA GLU A 424 16.82 -11.50 1.61
C GLU A 424 17.36 -12.90 1.95
N LEU A 425 16.59 -13.73 2.65
CA LEU A 425 17.00 -15.09 3.02
C LEU A 425 17.31 -15.98 1.83
N VAL A 426 16.58 -15.82 0.71
CA VAL A 426 16.74 -16.62 -0.52
C VAL A 426 17.57 -15.90 -1.56
N ARG A 427 17.83 -14.61 -1.36
CA ARG A 427 18.60 -13.78 -2.30
C ARG A 427 20.00 -14.35 -2.48
N GLN A 428 20.43 -14.48 -3.72
CA GLN A 428 21.79 -14.90 -4.02
C GLN A 428 22.79 -13.77 -3.73
N GLU A 429 23.93 -14.09 -3.11
CA GLU A 429 24.97 -13.13 -2.71
C GLU A 429 25.59 -12.33 -3.88
N SER A 430 25.46 -12.82 -5.10
CA SER A 430 26.00 -12.17 -6.32
C SER A 430 25.27 -10.89 -6.75
N ALA A 431 24.19 -10.51 -6.05
CA ALA A 431 23.33 -9.37 -6.44
C ALA A 431 23.85 -7.98 -6.00
N SER A 432 25.04 -7.89 -5.40
CA SER A 432 25.53 -6.62 -4.80
C SER A 432 25.95 -5.55 -5.81
N SER A 433 26.18 -5.91 -7.08
CA SER A 433 26.65 -4.97 -8.13
C SER A 433 25.70 -4.86 -9.33
N GLN A 434 24.45 -5.30 -9.19
CA GLN A 434 23.49 -5.25 -10.29
C GLN A 434 23.02 -3.82 -10.59
N SER A 435 22.85 -3.51 -11.89
CA SER A 435 22.23 -2.25 -12.33
C SER A 435 20.75 -2.14 -11.90
N GLY A 436 20.21 -0.92 -11.87
CA GLY A 436 18.78 -0.71 -11.55
C GLY A 436 17.85 -1.54 -12.43
N ILE A 437 18.17 -1.67 -13.71
CA ILE A 437 17.42 -2.49 -14.69
C ILE A 437 17.45 -3.98 -14.33
N ALA A 438 18.61 -4.52 -13.94
CA ALA A 438 18.70 -5.93 -13.54
C ALA A 438 17.86 -6.21 -12.28
N LYS A 439 17.86 -5.31 -11.30
CA LYS A 439 17.00 -5.41 -10.10
C LYS A 439 15.51 -5.34 -10.44
N PHE A 440 15.14 -4.55 -11.45
CA PHE A 440 13.77 -4.51 -11.95
C PHE A 440 13.34 -5.87 -12.52
N TYR A 441 14.17 -6.50 -13.36
CA TYR A 441 13.86 -7.83 -13.89
C TYR A 441 13.80 -8.90 -12.80
N ASP A 442 14.62 -8.80 -11.76
CA ASP A 442 14.58 -9.72 -10.62
C ASP A 442 13.27 -9.62 -9.82
N LEU A 443 12.62 -8.45 -9.82
CA LEU A 443 11.35 -8.22 -9.14
C LEU A 443 10.13 -8.34 -10.06
N MET A 444 10.33 -8.61 -11.35
CA MET A 444 9.30 -8.53 -12.40
C MET A 444 8.04 -9.34 -12.06
N VAL A 445 8.19 -10.55 -11.53
CA VAL A 445 7.03 -11.42 -11.18
C VAL A 445 6.18 -10.77 -10.09
N SER A 446 6.80 -10.23 -9.04
CA SER A 446 6.09 -9.53 -7.97
C SER A 446 5.43 -8.24 -8.47
N ILE A 447 6.06 -7.54 -9.43
CA ILE A 447 5.53 -6.32 -10.02
C ILE A 447 4.28 -6.64 -10.84
N ILE A 448 4.32 -7.64 -11.73
CA ILE A 448 3.17 -8.03 -12.56
C ILE A 448 1.97 -8.44 -11.69
N LYS A 449 2.20 -9.24 -10.63
CA LYS A 449 1.16 -9.58 -9.66
C LYS A 449 0.58 -8.32 -9.00
N SER A 450 1.46 -7.41 -8.57
CA SER A 450 1.04 -6.18 -7.90
C SER A 450 0.31 -5.22 -8.83
N GLU A 451 0.66 -5.19 -10.14
CA GLU A 451 -0.03 -4.40 -11.15
C GLU A 451 -1.47 -4.87 -11.36
N SER A 452 -1.68 -6.18 -11.51
CA SER A 452 -3.04 -6.73 -11.61
C SER A 452 -3.88 -6.39 -10.38
N MET A 453 -3.32 -6.58 -9.18
CA MET A 453 -3.99 -6.24 -7.93
C MET A 453 -4.26 -4.74 -7.79
N ARG A 454 -3.32 -3.88 -8.24
CA ARG A 454 -3.51 -2.43 -8.26
C ARG A 454 -4.69 -2.03 -9.13
N ASP A 455 -4.76 -2.58 -10.34
CA ASP A 455 -5.78 -2.20 -11.31
C ASP A 455 -7.18 -2.55 -10.79
N GLU A 456 -7.35 -3.72 -10.20
CA GLU A 456 -8.60 -4.11 -9.52
C GLU A 456 -8.91 -3.21 -8.31
N TYR A 457 -7.90 -2.88 -7.50
CA TYR A 457 -8.06 -2.02 -6.33
C TYR A 457 -8.39 -0.57 -6.72
N VAL A 458 -7.83 -0.06 -7.82
CA VAL A 458 -8.15 1.26 -8.37
C VAL A 458 -9.61 1.34 -8.82
N GLU A 459 -10.11 0.34 -9.53
CA GLU A 459 -11.52 0.29 -9.92
C GLU A 459 -12.45 0.22 -8.71
N PHE A 460 -12.08 -0.58 -7.69
CA PHE A 460 -12.79 -0.61 -6.41
C PHE A 460 -12.83 0.76 -5.72
N LEU A 461 -11.73 1.51 -5.70
CA LEU A 461 -11.69 2.85 -5.14
C LEU A 461 -12.57 3.84 -5.92
N LYS A 462 -12.53 3.79 -7.25
CA LYS A 462 -13.38 4.64 -8.11
C LYS A 462 -14.86 4.38 -7.85
N ASP A 463 -15.26 3.11 -7.74
CA ASP A 463 -16.63 2.74 -7.44
C ASP A 463 -17.06 3.18 -6.03
N SER A 464 -16.15 3.09 -5.06
CA SER A 464 -16.39 3.53 -3.68
C SER A 464 -16.58 5.04 -3.58
N ILE A 465 -15.77 5.81 -4.30
CA ILE A 465 -15.87 7.28 -4.35
C ILE A 465 -17.14 7.70 -5.08
N GLU A 466 -17.46 7.07 -6.22
CA GLU A 466 -18.72 7.33 -6.94
C GLU A 466 -19.93 7.05 -6.03
N ALA A 467 -19.90 5.96 -5.25
CA ALA A 467 -20.95 5.65 -4.29
C ALA A 467 -21.08 6.76 -3.22
N ALA A 468 -19.97 7.29 -2.70
CA ALA A 468 -19.99 8.40 -1.76
C ALA A 468 -20.51 9.70 -2.40
N LEU A 469 -20.17 9.98 -3.66
CA LEU A 469 -20.70 11.15 -4.39
C LEU A 469 -22.21 11.07 -4.64
N TRP A 470 -22.80 9.88 -4.79
CA TRP A 470 -24.25 9.71 -4.82
C TRP A 470 -24.92 10.13 -3.51
N PHE A 471 -24.30 9.81 -2.37
CA PHE A 471 -24.78 10.26 -1.05
C PHE A 471 -24.60 11.77 -0.89
N ALA A 472 -23.49 12.34 -1.39
CA ALA A 472 -23.24 13.76 -1.40
C ALA A 472 -24.26 14.52 -2.26
N ASN A 473 -24.51 14.05 -3.49
CA ASN A 473 -25.49 14.66 -4.40
C ASN A 473 -26.93 14.63 -3.83
N LYS A 474 -27.26 13.62 -3.04
CA LYS A 474 -28.59 13.57 -2.39
C LYS A 474 -28.78 14.69 -1.35
N GLU A 475 -27.71 15.08 -0.67
CA GLU A 475 -27.72 16.20 0.31
C GLU A 475 -27.57 17.56 -0.41
N ASP A 476 -26.70 17.62 -1.42
CA ASP A 476 -26.47 18.81 -2.24
C ASP A 476 -26.44 18.44 -3.74
N GLN A 477 -27.49 18.79 -4.46
CA GLN A 477 -27.66 18.49 -5.89
C GLN A 477 -26.63 19.18 -6.80
N SER A 478 -25.87 20.16 -6.29
CA SER A 478 -24.80 20.81 -7.05
C SER A 478 -23.55 19.93 -7.21
N ILE A 479 -23.44 18.86 -6.43
CA ILE A 479 -22.31 17.93 -6.48
C ILE A 479 -22.49 16.95 -7.66
N ILE A 480 -21.50 16.87 -8.52
CA ILE A 480 -21.56 16.02 -9.71
C ILE A 480 -21.19 14.58 -9.35
N ILE A 481 -21.99 13.63 -9.80
CA ILE A 481 -21.70 12.20 -9.66
C ILE A 481 -20.75 11.77 -10.75
N GLU A 482 -19.54 11.37 -10.38
CA GLU A 482 -18.51 10.96 -11.32
C GLU A 482 -17.69 9.75 -10.81
N ARG A 483 -17.01 9.08 -11.73
CA ARG A 483 -15.90 8.17 -11.42
C ARG A 483 -14.60 8.94 -11.56
N PRO A 484 -13.93 9.31 -10.46
CA PRO A 484 -12.77 10.19 -10.52
C PRO A 484 -11.57 9.50 -11.17
N ASN A 485 -10.63 10.29 -11.64
CA ASN A 485 -9.37 9.79 -12.17
C ASN A 485 -8.35 9.61 -11.05
N ILE A 486 -7.74 8.42 -10.95
CA ILE A 486 -6.68 8.11 -9.99
C ILE A 486 -5.35 8.10 -10.74
N ILE A 487 -4.48 9.05 -10.41
CA ILE A 487 -3.15 9.15 -11.02
C ILE A 487 -2.26 8.04 -10.45
N LEU A 488 -1.69 7.23 -11.33
CA LEU A 488 -0.80 6.15 -10.94
C LEU A 488 0.66 6.61 -10.95
N LYS A 489 1.39 6.21 -9.92
CA LYS A 489 2.83 6.41 -9.78
C LYS A 489 3.58 5.10 -10.03
N SER A 490 4.86 5.18 -10.30
CA SER A 490 5.70 3.99 -10.40
C SER A 490 5.76 3.22 -9.08
N MET A 491 5.58 1.90 -9.13
CA MET A 491 5.68 1.01 -7.96
C MET A 491 7.07 0.98 -7.37
N LEU A 492 8.10 1.01 -8.23
CA LEU A 492 9.50 1.03 -7.79
C LEU A 492 10.02 2.46 -7.71
N PRO A 493 10.86 2.77 -6.71
CA PRO A 493 11.59 4.03 -6.69
C PRO A 493 12.58 4.04 -7.85
N GLN A 494 12.36 4.92 -8.81
CA GLN A 494 13.39 5.19 -9.81
C GLN A 494 14.49 6.06 -9.18
N PRO A 495 15.77 5.77 -9.45
CA PRO A 495 16.84 6.66 -9.04
C PRO A 495 16.57 8.05 -9.60
N LYS A 496 16.60 9.09 -8.74
CA LYS A 496 16.31 10.48 -9.17
C LYS A 496 17.15 10.91 -10.38
N GLN A 497 18.36 10.39 -10.49
CA GLN A 497 19.27 10.70 -11.58
C GLN A 497 18.82 10.07 -12.92
N GLU A 498 18.35 8.82 -12.91
CA GLU A 498 17.81 8.16 -14.11
C GLU A 498 16.51 8.82 -14.56
N LEU A 499 15.61 9.12 -13.62
CA LEU A 499 14.35 9.83 -13.90
C LEU A 499 14.62 11.21 -14.51
N SER A 500 15.55 11.98 -13.94
CA SER A 500 15.92 13.29 -14.45
C SER A 500 16.52 13.21 -15.84
N THR A 501 17.37 12.22 -16.10
CA THR A 501 17.99 12.00 -17.42
C THR A 501 16.93 11.63 -18.47
N ASP A 502 15.99 10.75 -18.13
CA ASP A 502 14.91 10.32 -19.01
C ASP A 502 13.95 11.50 -19.34
N ASN A 503 13.55 12.26 -18.32
CA ASN A 503 12.70 13.45 -18.50
C ASN A 503 13.37 14.53 -19.36
N ILE A 504 14.68 14.76 -19.17
CA ILE A 504 15.45 15.69 -20.01
C ILE A 504 15.54 15.15 -21.44
N ALA A 505 15.71 13.87 -21.64
CA ALA A 505 15.75 13.25 -22.97
C ALA A 505 14.39 13.38 -23.69
N LYS A 506 13.27 13.16 -22.98
CA LYS A 506 11.91 13.35 -23.49
C LYS A 506 11.62 14.81 -23.87
N TYR A 507 12.05 15.76 -23.03
CA TYR A 507 11.95 17.18 -23.33
C TYR A 507 12.75 17.56 -24.58
N ASN A 508 14.01 17.12 -24.68
CA ASN A 508 14.85 17.38 -25.83
C ASN A 508 14.32 16.75 -27.12
N ALA A 509 13.62 15.62 -27.02
CA ALA A 509 12.95 14.96 -28.14
C ALA A 509 11.61 15.61 -28.53
N GLY A 510 11.16 16.63 -27.80
CA GLY A 510 9.88 17.32 -28.03
C GLY A 510 8.64 16.49 -27.67
N VAL A 511 8.78 15.40 -26.91
CA VAL A 511 7.71 14.51 -26.50
C VAL A 511 7.04 14.98 -25.20
N GLN A 512 7.73 15.78 -24.41
CA GLN A 512 7.27 16.28 -23.11
C GLN A 512 7.48 17.78 -23.00
N SER A 513 6.54 18.50 -22.39
CA SER A 513 6.65 19.94 -22.17
C SER A 513 7.68 20.26 -21.07
N LEU A 514 8.19 21.50 -21.08
CA LEU A 514 9.10 21.97 -20.01
C LEU A 514 8.42 21.89 -18.63
N GLU A 515 7.15 22.29 -18.58
CA GLU A 515 6.36 22.26 -17.34
C GLU A 515 6.26 20.86 -16.78
N GLU A 516 5.87 19.88 -17.60
CA GLU A 516 5.78 18.49 -17.18
C GLU A 516 7.16 17.91 -16.81
N THR A 517 8.23 18.35 -17.45
CA THR A 517 9.59 17.96 -17.12
C THR A 517 9.99 18.47 -15.73
N VAL A 518 9.67 19.74 -15.41
CA VAL A 518 9.95 20.33 -14.10
C VAL A 518 9.10 19.64 -13.02
N ARG A 519 7.82 19.40 -13.27
CA ARG A 519 6.90 18.71 -12.37
C ARG A 519 7.35 17.28 -12.08
N SER A 520 7.68 16.52 -13.11
CA SER A 520 8.12 15.12 -12.98
C SER A 520 9.45 14.98 -12.24
N ASN A 521 10.36 15.95 -12.40
CA ASN A 521 11.64 15.96 -11.68
C ASN A 521 11.52 16.40 -10.21
N ASN A 522 10.43 17.09 -9.86
CA ASN A 522 10.21 17.66 -8.53
C ASN A 522 8.81 17.33 -7.98
N PRO A 523 8.46 16.04 -7.84
CA PRO A 523 7.10 15.62 -7.45
C PRO A 523 6.71 16.02 -6.01
N ASP A 524 7.72 16.40 -5.19
CA ASP A 524 7.52 16.78 -3.79
C ASP A 524 7.32 18.31 -3.60
N LYS A 525 7.30 19.09 -4.71
CA LYS A 525 7.17 20.54 -4.66
C LYS A 525 5.73 20.98 -4.94
N SER A 526 5.33 22.11 -4.35
CA SER A 526 4.02 22.71 -4.58
C SER A 526 3.90 23.27 -6.00
N GLU A 527 2.68 23.40 -6.49
CA GLU A 527 2.39 23.99 -7.81
C GLU A 527 2.91 25.44 -7.91
N GLU A 528 2.86 26.20 -6.82
CA GLU A 528 3.44 27.54 -6.74
C GLU A 528 4.96 27.54 -7.01
N TRP A 529 5.68 26.59 -6.37
CA TRP A 529 7.11 26.44 -6.61
C TRP A 529 7.41 26.07 -8.07
N ILE A 530 6.59 25.20 -8.68
CA ILE A 530 6.75 24.81 -10.09
C ILE A 530 6.56 26.01 -11.02
N ARG A 531 5.55 26.85 -10.78
CA ARG A 531 5.31 28.08 -11.54
C ARG A 531 6.46 29.09 -11.40
N GLU A 532 6.96 29.30 -10.17
CA GLU A 532 8.12 30.15 -9.95
C GLU A 532 9.38 29.64 -10.67
N GLU A 533 9.61 28.33 -10.66
CA GLU A 533 10.77 27.74 -11.31
C GLU A 533 10.67 27.83 -12.83
N LEU A 534 9.49 27.62 -13.40
CA LEU A 534 9.23 27.85 -14.83
C LEU A 534 9.49 29.30 -15.23
N LYS A 535 9.05 30.27 -14.40
CA LYS A 535 9.32 31.68 -14.62
C LYS A 535 10.83 31.98 -14.58
N ARG A 536 11.56 31.45 -13.60
CA ARG A 536 13.03 31.58 -13.50
C ARG A 536 13.75 30.99 -14.73
N ILE A 537 13.28 29.84 -15.23
CA ILE A 537 13.84 29.20 -16.42
C ILE A 537 13.59 30.07 -17.66
N ALA A 538 12.38 30.64 -17.81
CA ALA A 538 12.04 31.54 -18.90
C ALA A 538 12.85 32.83 -18.87
N ASP A 539 13.00 33.46 -17.69
CA ASP A 539 13.81 34.67 -17.50
C ASP A 539 15.28 34.42 -17.82
N ASN A 540 15.83 33.28 -17.39
CA ASN A 540 17.21 32.92 -17.71
C ASN A 540 17.42 32.67 -19.21
N LYS A 541 16.44 32.06 -19.90
CA LYS A 541 16.50 31.84 -21.34
C LYS A 541 16.46 33.18 -22.09
N ASN A 542 15.56 34.08 -21.75
CA ASN A 542 15.45 35.39 -22.33
C ASN A 542 16.73 36.21 -22.10
N ASN A 543 17.32 36.15 -20.92
CA ASN A 543 18.62 36.80 -20.62
C ASN A 543 19.78 36.21 -21.43
N ALA A 544 19.80 34.87 -21.61
CA ALA A 544 20.83 34.21 -22.41
C ALA A 544 20.69 34.55 -23.91
N ASP A 545 19.47 34.62 -24.43
CA ASP A 545 19.19 35.01 -25.81
C ASP A 545 19.56 36.48 -26.05
N SER A 546 19.28 37.38 -25.11
CA SER A 546 19.70 38.78 -25.19
C SER A 546 21.22 38.99 -25.16
N LEU A 547 21.93 38.18 -24.37
CA LEU A 547 23.40 38.16 -24.33
C LEU A 547 24.02 37.62 -25.63
N THR A 548 23.34 36.66 -26.27
CA THR A 548 23.80 36.06 -27.55
C THR A 548 23.58 37.04 -28.71
N ILE A 549 22.46 37.74 -28.72
CA ILE A 549 22.15 38.80 -29.72
C ILE A 549 23.15 39.93 -29.58
N ASN A 550 23.41 40.45 -28.34
CA ASN A 550 24.39 41.49 -28.13
C ASN A 550 25.83 41.10 -28.49
N ARG A 551 26.21 39.84 -28.28
CA ARG A 551 27.52 39.33 -28.76
C ARG A 551 27.55 39.23 -30.29
N GLY A 552 26.47 38.79 -30.92
CA GLY A 552 26.34 38.71 -32.37
C GLY A 552 26.46 40.08 -33.02
N GLU A 553 25.77 41.10 -32.47
CA GLU A 553 25.84 42.49 -32.95
C GLU A 553 27.23 43.11 -32.75
N GLN A 554 27.88 42.91 -31.59
CA GLN A 554 29.24 43.35 -31.36
C GLN A 554 30.25 42.68 -32.29
N THR A 555 30.07 41.38 -32.56
CA THR A 555 30.94 40.65 -33.50
C THR A 555 30.73 41.14 -34.93
N LEU A 556 29.46 41.44 -35.30
CA LEU A 556 29.14 42.00 -36.60
C LEU A 556 29.67 43.44 -36.78
N GLN A 557 29.53 44.27 -35.74
CA GLN A 557 30.09 45.64 -35.73
C GLN A 557 31.61 45.61 -35.79
N ASN A 558 32.28 44.76 -35.05
CA ASN A 558 33.73 44.59 -35.11
C ASN A 558 34.18 44.09 -36.50
N PHE A 559 33.39 43.19 -37.12
CA PHE A 559 33.68 42.70 -38.47
C PHE A 559 33.49 43.80 -39.53
N LEU A 560 32.48 44.65 -39.37
CA LEU A 560 32.20 45.79 -40.29
C LEU A 560 33.21 46.93 -40.11
N ASN A 561 33.65 47.20 -38.87
CA ASN A 561 34.60 48.28 -38.57
C ASN A 561 36.05 47.93 -38.99
N ASN A 562 36.37 46.64 -39.17
CA ASN A 562 37.74 46.20 -39.59
C ASN A 562 37.89 45.98 -41.09
N ARG A 563 37.08 46.64 -41.94
CA ARG A 563 37.22 46.62 -43.40
C ARG A 563 37.50 48.01 -43.93
N ASN A 564 38.36 48.09 -44.99
CA ASN A 564 38.54 49.34 -45.74
C ASN A 564 37.33 49.69 -46.60
N ALA A 565 37.33 50.86 -47.22
CA ALA A 565 36.27 51.35 -48.12
C ALA A 565 35.95 50.41 -49.31
N ASP A 566 36.85 49.49 -49.64
CA ASP A 566 36.71 48.49 -50.72
C ASP A 566 36.32 47.11 -50.16
N GLY A 567 35.97 46.98 -48.87
CA GLY A 567 35.45 45.73 -48.24
C GLY A 567 36.54 44.69 -47.92
N GLN A 568 37.83 45.02 -47.93
CA GLN A 568 38.93 44.11 -47.60
C GLN A 568 39.27 44.16 -46.11
N PRO A 569 39.52 42.98 -45.45
CA PRO A 569 39.84 42.95 -44.04
C PRO A 569 41.17 43.62 -43.74
N LEU A 570 41.24 44.39 -42.64
CA LEU A 570 42.43 45.06 -42.10
C LEU A 570 43.01 44.25 -40.90
N ASP A 571 44.33 44.23 -40.77
CA ASP A 571 45.00 43.71 -39.59
C ASP A 571 44.90 44.68 -38.40
N ASP A 572 45.36 44.27 -37.19
CA ASP A 572 45.35 45.07 -36.00
C ASP A 572 46.17 46.39 -36.09
N ASN A 573 46.91 46.61 -37.15
CA ASN A 573 47.68 47.79 -37.48
C ASN A 573 47.05 48.64 -38.61
N GLY A 574 45.86 48.26 -39.09
CA GLY A 574 45.15 48.99 -40.14
C GLY A 574 45.65 48.77 -41.57
N GLN A 575 46.43 47.72 -41.83
CA GLN A 575 46.93 47.36 -43.18
C GLN A 575 46.11 46.21 -43.80
N VAL A 576 45.91 46.23 -45.12
CA VAL A 576 45.15 45.21 -45.85
C VAL A 576 45.88 43.85 -45.80
N PHE A 577 45.19 42.82 -45.32
CA PHE A 577 45.68 41.43 -45.31
C PHE A 577 45.96 40.97 -46.76
N ASN A 578 47.24 40.92 -47.19
CA ASN A 578 47.67 40.33 -48.43
C ASN A 578 48.01 38.85 -48.18
N ASP A 579 47.10 37.98 -48.50
CA ASP A 579 47.31 36.54 -48.52
C ASP A 579 48.15 36.16 -49.76
N LYS A 580 49.48 36.23 -49.61
CA LYS A 580 50.39 35.54 -50.55
C LYS A 580 50.67 34.18 -49.96
N GLY A 581 50.03 33.18 -50.58
CA GLY A 581 50.28 31.79 -50.28
C GLY A 581 51.78 31.45 -50.20
N ASP A 582 52.14 30.81 -49.13
CA ASP A 582 53.40 30.11 -48.99
C ASP A 582 53.13 28.62 -48.86
N ASP A 583 53.36 27.98 -50.02
CA ASP A 583 53.42 26.55 -50.21
C ASP A 583 54.66 26.02 -49.44
N ARG A 584 54.46 25.29 -48.37
CA ARG A 584 55.48 24.40 -47.82
C ARG A 584 54.85 23.10 -47.33
N SER A 585 54.90 22.14 -48.24
CA SER A 585 54.98 20.73 -47.94
C SER A 585 56.16 20.41 -46.99
N GLY A 586 55.93 19.65 -45.94
CA GLY A 586 56.96 19.14 -45.08
C GLY A 586 56.44 17.99 -44.22
N THR A 587 56.65 16.80 -44.69
CA THR A 587 56.56 15.48 -44.10
C THR A 587 57.33 15.31 -42.79
N ASN A 588 56.86 14.29 -41.98
CA ASN A 588 57.58 13.49 -40.93
C ASN A 588 57.47 14.07 -39.49
N GLU A 589 57.01 13.32 -38.49
CA GLU A 589 57.08 11.88 -38.12
C GLU A 589 55.87 11.50 -37.25
#